data_97e6ab3cf0cb3d855b02b8776d713189
#
_entry.id   97e6ab3cf0cb3d855b02b8776d713189
#
_cell.length_a   1.000
_cell.length_b   1.000
_cell.length_c   1.000
_cell.angle_alpha   90.00
_cell.angle_beta   90.00
_cell.angle_gamma   90.00
#
_symmetry.space_group_name_H-M   'P 1'
#
loop_
_entity.id
_entity.type
_entity.pdbx_description
1 polymer ?
#
loop_
_entity_poly.entity_id
_entity_poly.type
_entity_poly.pdbx_seq_one_letter_code
_entity_poly.pdbx_strand_id
1 'polypeptide(L)'
;MNNEKLVVRMESGKTLEVVVLSKNVDAIWVVLGEGIHNVKCKLTPTGNGRAYAGSVMGREIVYECSRTQVRTDIARHHQDLAKFRPH
;
A
#
# COMPACT_ATOMS: atom_id res chain seq x y z
N MET A 1 -6.06 0.62 -16.65
CA MET A 1 -5.46 0.01 -15.49
C MET A 1 -5.22 1.04 -14.41
N ASN A 2 -5.73 0.74 -13.23
CA ASN A 2 -5.64 1.69 -12.15
C ASN A 2 -4.38 1.44 -11.34
N ASN A 3 -3.42 2.35 -11.46
CA ASN A 3 -2.25 2.32 -10.61
C ASN A 3 -2.56 3.14 -9.36
N GLU A 4 -2.94 2.43 -8.30
CA GLU A 4 -3.17 3.09 -7.03
C GLU A 4 -1.85 3.59 -6.48
N LYS A 5 -1.85 4.80 -5.94
CA LYS A 5 -0.69 5.39 -5.31
C LYS A 5 -0.96 5.62 -3.84
N LEU A 6 0.06 5.41 -3.03
CA LEU A 6 0.01 5.66 -1.60
C LEU A 6 1.11 6.62 -1.21
N VAL A 7 0.88 7.34 -0.13
CA VAL A 7 1.91 8.17 0.48
C VAL A 7 2.42 7.44 1.72
N VAL A 8 3.71 7.16 1.75
CA VAL A 8 4.36 6.51 2.88
C VAL A 8 5.28 7.50 3.57
N ARG A 9 5.55 7.28 4.85
CA ARG A 9 6.44 8.10 5.64
C ARG A 9 7.77 7.39 5.83
N MET A 10 8.86 8.13 5.69
CA MET A 10 10.20 7.63 5.94
C MET A 10 10.63 8.00 7.36
N GLU A 11 11.70 7.35 7.85
CA GLU A 11 12.25 7.62 9.18
C GLU A 11 12.63 9.09 9.39
N SER A 12 13.06 9.76 8.33
CA SER A 12 13.42 11.17 8.39
C SER A 12 12.22 12.10 8.55
N GLY A 13 11.00 11.57 8.50
CA GLY A 13 9.79 12.36 8.51
C GLY A 13 9.32 12.80 7.13
N LYS A 14 10.10 12.55 6.11
CA LYS A 14 9.72 12.86 4.73
C LYS A 14 8.67 11.87 4.24
N THR A 15 7.82 12.33 3.34
CA THR A 15 6.84 11.48 2.70
C THR A 15 7.26 11.14 1.28
N LEU A 16 6.78 10.00 0.80
CA LEU A 16 7.12 9.52 -0.53
C LEU A 16 5.89 8.88 -1.14
N GLU A 17 5.61 9.19 -2.41
CA GLU A 17 4.54 8.55 -3.14
C GLU A 17 5.05 7.26 -3.77
N VAL A 18 4.30 6.17 -3.58
CA VAL A 18 4.66 4.86 -4.11
C VAL A 18 3.47 4.28 -4.88
N VAL A 19 3.77 3.40 -5.83
CA VAL A 19 2.73 2.75 -6.64
C VAL A 19 2.41 1.39 -6.04
N VAL A 20 1.13 1.10 -5.90
CA VAL A 20 0.66 -0.17 -5.35
C VAL A 20 0.65 -1.23 -6.44
N LEU A 21 1.33 -2.35 -6.19
CA LEU A 21 1.30 -3.51 -7.06
C LEU A 21 0.18 -4.47 -6.67
N SER A 22 0.05 -4.72 -5.37
CA SER A 22 -1.03 -5.54 -4.85
C SER A 22 -1.36 -5.09 -3.44
N LYS A 23 -2.60 -5.28 -3.03
CA LYS A 23 -3.08 -4.80 -1.73
C LYS A 23 -3.93 -5.88 -1.08
N ASN A 24 -3.42 -6.42 0.03
CA ASN A 24 -4.10 -7.40 0.85
C ASN A 24 -4.04 -6.97 2.31
N VAL A 25 -4.91 -7.54 3.13
CA VAL A 25 -4.94 -7.21 4.56
C VAL A 25 -3.61 -7.58 5.25
N ASP A 26 -2.97 -8.65 4.78
CA ASP A 26 -1.73 -9.15 5.39
C ASP A 26 -0.47 -8.59 4.76
N ALA A 27 -0.57 -7.96 3.59
CA ALA A 27 0.60 -7.39 2.93
C ALA A 27 0.18 -6.44 1.82
N ILE A 28 0.94 -5.37 1.65
CA ILE A 28 0.78 -4.44 0.54
C ILE A 28 2.12 -4.38 -0.18
N TRP A 29 2.13 -4.72 -1.46
CA TRP A 29 3.33 -4.61 -2.29
C TRP A 29 3.31 -3.29 -3.03
N VAL A 30 4.40 -2.55 -2.90
CA VAL A 30 4.53 -1.23 -3.54
C VAL A 30 5.85 -1.15 -4.31
N VAL A 31 5.91 -0.21 -5.23
CA VAL A 31 7.13 0.10 -6.00
C VAL A 31 7.57 1.50 -5.64
N LEU A 32 8.84 1.61 -5.28
CA LEU A 32 9.51 2.89 -5.03
C LEU A 32 10.47 3.17 -6.18
N GLY A 33 10.68 4.45 -6.46
CA GLY A 33 11.65 4.87 -7.44
C GLY A 33 11.04 5.15 -8.80
N GLU A 34 11.86 5.67 -9.69
CA GLU A 34 11.45 6.06 -11.03
C GLU A 34 12.27 5.35 -12.09
N GLY A 35 11.64 5.08 -13.23
CA GLY A 35 12.31 4.52 -14.37
C GLY A 35 12.88 3.13 -14.11
N ILE A 36 14.16 2.96 -14.45
CA ILE A 36 14.84 1.67 -14.36
C ILE A 36 15.26 1.31 -12.95
N HIS A 37 15.13 2.23 -12.00
CA HIS A 37 15.55 2.02 -10.62
C HIS A 37 14.38 1.67 -9.70
N ASN A 38 13.37 1.00 -10.23
CA ASN A 38 12.22 0.58 -9.45
C ASN A 38 12.61 -0.50 -8.43
N VAL A 39 12.19 -0.29 -7.20
CA VAL A 39 12.43 -1.26 -6.11
C VAL A 39 11.08 -1.67 -5.53
N LYS A 40 10.84 -2.97 -5.45
CA LYS A 40 9.64 -3.50 -4.83
C LYS A 40 9.83 -3.62 -3.32
N CYS A 41 8.80 -3.25 -2.59
CA CYS A 41 8.83 -3.33 -1.13
C CYS A 41 7.52 -3.94 -0.63
N LYS A 42 7.64 -4.86 0.32
CA LYS A 42 6.48 -5.48 0.96
C LYS A 42 6.21 -4.76 2.28
N LEU A 43 5.00 -4.23 2.42
CA LEU A 43 4.55 -3.61 3.67
C LEU A 43 3.69 -4.62 4.41
N THR A 44 3.97 -4.83 5.69
CA THR A 44 3.20 -5.74 6.53
C THR A 44 2.58 -4.98 7.69
N PRO A 45 1.44 -5.45 8.24
CA PRO A 45 0.80 -4.74 9.35
C PRO A 45 1.71 -4.71 10.57
N THR A 46 1.71 -3.57 11.24
CA THR A 46 2.40 -3.45 12.53
C THR A 46 1.67 -4.27 13.59
N GLY A 47 2.34 -4.53 14.72
CA GLY A 47 1.77 -5.35 15.77
C GLY A 47 0.44 -4.85 16.32
N ASN A 48 0.20 -3.54 16.28
CA ASN A 48 -1.06 -2.96 16.75
C ASN A 48 -2.13 -2.85 15.64
N GLY A 49 -1.80 -3.23 14.41
CA GLY A 49 -2.73 -3.18 13.29
C GLY A 49 -3.09 -1.78 12.81
N ARG A 50 -2.36 -0.75 13.24
CA ARG A 50 -2.68 0.65 12.90
C ARG A 50 -1.92 1.20 11.70
N ALA A 51 -0.92 0.48 11.24
CA ALA A 51 -0.11 0.91 10.12
C ALA A 51 0.49 -0.30 9.41
N TYR A 52 1.06 -0.05 8.24
CA TYR A 52 1.83 -1.04 7.50
C TYR A 52 3.26 -0.53 7.39
N ALA A 53 4.23 -1.39 7.63
CA ALA A 53 5.64 -1.01 7.61
C ALA A 53 6.44 -1.98 6.78
N GLY A 54 7.49 -1.46 6.14
CA GLY A 54 8.43 -2.27 5.38
C GLY A 54 9.80 -1.62 5.40
N SER A 55 10.79 -2.36 4.91
CA SER A 55 12.14 -1.88 4.85
C SER A 55 12.66 -2.02 3.43
N VAL A 56 13.29 -0.98 2.92
CA VAL A 56 13.86 -0.98 1.59
C VAL A 56 15.18 -0.19 1.63
N MET A 57 16.24 -0.79 1.10
CA MET A 57 17.56 -0.19 1.06
C MET A 57 18.03 0.34 2.42
N GLY A 58 17.76 -0.45 3.49
CA GLY A 58 18.16 -0.10 4.84
C GLY A 58 17.32 0.99 5.50
N ARG A 59 16.23 1.42 4.86
CA ARG A 59 15.35 2.46 5.39
C ARG A 59 13.96 1.90 5.64
N GLU A 60 13.38 2.31 6.75
CA GLU A 60 12.00 1.92 7.07
C GLU A 60 11.02 2.89 6.42
N ILE A 61 9.96 2.35 5.84
CA ILE A 61 8.84 3.13 5.34
C ILE A 61 7.56 2.66 6.02
N VAL A 62 6.67 3.60 6.27
CA VAL A 62 5.42 3.33 6.99
C VAL A 62 4.25 3.91 6.21
N TYR A 63 3.24 3.09 5.97
CA TYR A 63 1.96 3.53 5.44
C TYR A 63 0.98 3.63 6.61
N GLU A 64 0.58 4.84 6.95
CA GLU A 64 -0.28 5.10 8.09
C GLU A 64 -1.74 4.80 7.77
N CYS A 65 -2.07 3.51 7.78
CA CYS A 65 -3.42 3.05 7.50
C CYS A 65 -3.66 1.77 8.32
N SER A 66 -4.80 1.67 8.96
CA SER A 66 -5.11 0.49 9.77
C SER A 66 -5.45 -0.71 8.90
N ARG A 67 -5.29 -1.91 9.48
CA ARG A 67 -5.74 -3.14 8.83
C ARG A 67 -7.22 -3.09 8.49
N THR A 68 -8.01 -2.53 9.39
CA THR A 68 -9.46 -2.38 9.19
C THR A 68 -9.75 -1.50 7.99
N GLN A 69 -9.00 -0.40 7.85
CA GLN A 69 -9.19 0.50 6.72
C GLN A 69 -8.81 -0.17 5.40
N VAL A 70 -7.71 -0.92 5.38
CA VAL A 70 -7.31 -1.66 4.19
C VAL A 70 -8.37 -2.68 3.80
N ARG A 71 -8.91 -3.41 4.78
CA ARG A 71 -9.98 -4.37 4.54
C ARG A 71 -11.21 -3.70 3.94
N THR A 72 -11.58 -2.53 4.47
CA THR A 72 -12.70 -1.75 3.97
C THR A 72 -12.45 -1.28 2.54
N ASP A 73 -11.25 -0.82 2.25
CA ASP A 73 -10.89 -0.36 0.91
C ASP A 73 -10.98 -1.49 -0.12
N ILE A 74 -10.49 -2.66 0.23
CA ILE A 74 -10.55 -3.84 -0.64
C ILE A 74 -12.02 -4.24 -0.88
N ALA A 75 -12.82 -4.30 0.17
CA ALA A 75 -14.23 -4.66 0.05
C ALA A 75 -15.00 -3.65 -0.79
N ARG A 76 -14.71 -2.37 -0.62
CA ARG A 76 -15.34 -1.31 -1.41
C ARG A 76 -15.00 -1.43 -2.89
N HIS A 77 -13.74 -1.75 -3.19
CA HIS A 77 -13.32 -1.95 -4.58
C HIS A 77 -14.08 -3.13 -5.21
N HIS A 78 -14.25 -4.22 -4.48
CA HIS A 78 -15.02 -5.36 -4.97
C HIS A 78 -16.48 -5.00 -5.19
N GLN A 79 -17.07 -4.21 -4.30
CA GLN A 79 -18.45 -3.76 -4.46
C GLN A 79 -18.62 -2.90 -5.70
N ASP A 80 -17.68 -2.00 -5.96
CA ASP A 80 -17.72 -1.15 -7.13
C ASP A 80 -17.65 -1.97 -8.42
N LEU A 81 -16.80 -2.99 -8.45
CA LEU A 81 -16.72 -3.89 -9.59
C LEU A 81 -18.05 -4.65 -9.80
N ALA A 82 -18.68 -5.07 -8.71
CA ALA A 82 -19.94 -5.79 -8.78
C ALA A 82 -21.07 -4.94 -9.36
N LYS A 83 -21.05 -3.63 -9.07
CA LYS A 83 -22.08 -2.71 -9.58
C LYS A 83 -22.06 -2.57 -11.08
N PHE A 84 -20.94 -2.83 -11.73
CA PHE A 84 -20.82 -2.69 -13.17
C PHE A 84 -21.11 -3.99 -13.93
N ARG A 85 -21.49 -5.04 -13.23
CA ARG A 85 -21.86 -6.29 -13.89
C ARG A 85 -23.26 -6.15 -14.51
N PRO A 86 -23.39 -6.44 -15.80
CA PRO A 86 -24.71 -6.51 -16.40
C PRO A 86 -25.48 -7.68 -15.80
N HIS A 87 -26.74 -7.44 -15.57
CA HIS A 87 -27.62 -8.48 -15.04
C HIS A 87 -28.25 -9.27 -16.15
#